data_f31356cf676d46ae5a170deabf373ddd
#
_entry.id   f31356cf676d46ae5a170deabf373ddd
#
_cell.length_a   1.000
_cell.length_b   1.000
_cell.length_c   1.000
_cell.angle_alpha   90.00
_cell.angle_beta   90.00
_cell.angle_gamma   90.00
#
_symmetry.space_group_name_H-M   'P 1'
#
loop_
_entity.id
_entity.type
_entity.pdbx_description
1 polymer ?
#
loop_
_entity_poly.entity_id
_entity_poly.type
_entity_poly.pdbx_seq_one_letter_code
_entity_poly.pdbx_strand_id
1 'polypeptide(L)'
;MIFTTAFITRCYKKTELGGADTLHRLSRLPSYCLLFLLLSFAPLQQSFAEGITVTSASLEPVEEGYRLDAELDFGLTPTLEDVINKGVPLYFSLDYEVVRPRKYWFDATEVAGAKQWKISYNALTQQYRLAIGSFYQNFQTLDEARRLLARQRVLIVGNGDKNTLKKNTAYKVSVRMRLDVQQLPKPFQVNAMGSRDWNLSSDWFSFTVTP
;
A
#
# COMPACT_ATOMS: atom_id res chain seq x y z
N MET A 1 52.40 -30.77 38.09
CA MET A 1 51.48 -31.91 38.28
C MET A 1 50.83 -32.14 36.96
N ILE A 2 51.38 -32.95 36.07
CA ILE A 2 51.36 -34.42 35.95
C ILE A 2 49.88 -34.87 35.89
N PHE A 3 49.49 -35.33 34.74
CA PHE A 3 48.85 -36.60 34.33
C PHE A 3 47.97 -36.37 33.14
N THR A 4 47.85 -37.11 32.14
CA THR A 4 48.36 -38.38 31.63
C THR A 4 47.44 -38.72 30.45
N THR A 5 48.02 -38.98 29.32
CA THR A 5 47.45 -39.49 28.06
C THR A 5 46.83 -40.88 28.28
N ALA A 6 45.69 -41.12 27.63
CA ALA A 6 45.21 -42.44 27.32
C ALA A 6 44.80 -42.58 25.88
N PHE A 7 45.61 -43.21 25.08
CA PHE A 7 45.36 -43.76 23.78
C PHE A 7 44.44 -44.99 23.92
N ILE A 8 43.35 -45.05 23.22
CA ILE A 8 42.62 -46.30 22.99
C ILE A 8 42.47 -46.52 21.50
N THR A 9 43.33 -47.35 20.99
CA THR A 9 43.24 -48.01 19.70
C THR A 9 42.02 -48.93 19.71
N ARG A 10 41.16 -48.81 18.74
CA ARG A 10 40.04 -49.72 18.53
C ARG A 10 40.18 -50.46 17.19
N CYS A 11 40.24 -51.78 17.32
CA CYS A 11 40.38 -52.75 16.28
C CYS A 11 39.37 -52.62 15.12
N TYR A 12 39.95 -52.79 13.95
CA TYR A 12 39.27 -53.03 12.67
C TYR A 12 38.69 -54.46 12.66
N LYS A 13 37.36 -54.58 12.55
CA LYS A 13 36.70 -55.83 12.33
C LYS A 13 36.13 -55.85 10.89
N LYS A 14 36.82 -56.62 10.05
CA LYS A 14 36.43 -56.98 8.70
C LYS A 14 35.23 -57.90 8.82
N THR A 15 34.10 -57.52 8.24
CA THR A 15 32.95 -58.41 8.04
C THR A 15 32.66 -58.56 6.56
N GLU A 16 32.54 -59.78 6.19
CA GLU A 16 32.37 -60.42 4.89
C GLU A 16 31.10 -59.99 4.16
N LEU A 17 31.20 -60.02 2.85
CA LEU A 17 30.12 -59.87 1.89
C LEU A 17 29.08 -60.98 2.05
N GLY A 18 27.86 -60.62 2.40
CA GLY A 18 26.66 -61.42 2.25
C GLY A 18 25.77 -60.75 1.20
N GLY A 19 25.60 -61.41 0.06
CA GLY A 19 24.93 -60.86 -1.10
C GLY A 19 23.40 -60.86 -1.02
N ALA A 20 22.84 -60.10 -1.92
CA ALA A 20 21.54 -60.32 -2.59
C ALA A 20 20.24 -60.02 -1.82
N ASP A 21 20.09 -58.79 -1.20
CA ASP A 21 18.72 -58.35 -0.89
C ASP A 21 18.51 -56.83 -0.95
N THR A 22 19.45 -56.06 -1.54
CA THR A 22 19.37 -54.58 -1.58
C THR A 22 18.72 -53.99 -2.82
N LEU A 23 18.25 -54.81 -3.78
CA LEU A 23 17.69 -54.33 -5.04
C LEU A 23 16.19 -53.92 -4.97
N HIS A 24 15.47 -54.33 -3.93
CA HIS A 24 14.04 -54.00 -3.82
C HIS A 24 13.71 -52.73 -3.00
N ARG A 25 14.68 -52.07 -2.35
CA ARG A 25 14.43 -50.84 -1.58
C ARG A 25 14.69 -49.55 -2.35
N LEU A 26 15.37 -49.59 -3.48
CA LEU A 26 15.67 -48.41 -4.30
C LEU A 26 14.53 -47.97 -5.24
N SER A 27 13.50 -48.76 -5.42
CA SER A 27 12.38 -48.43 -6.31
C SER A 27 11.31 -47.53 -5.69
N ARG A 28 11.36 -47.28 -4.37
CA ARG A 28 10.36 -46.42 -3.68
C ARG A 28 10.83 -44.97 -3.43
N LEU A 29 12.11 -44.70 -3.61
CA LEU A 29 12.69 -43.36 -3.42
C LEU A 29 12.31 -42.32 -4.51
N PRO A 30 12.17 -42.68 -5.82
CA PRO A 30 11.81 -41.70 -6.81
C PRO A 30 10.35 -41.19 -6.68
N SER A 31 9.45 -41.99 -6.09
CA SER A 31 8.04 -41.60 -5.95
C SER A 31 7.85 -40.49 -4.91
N TYR A 32 8.62 -40.50 -3.83
CA TYR A 32 8.55 -39.44 -2.82
C TYR A 32 9.23 -38.16 -3.31
N CYS A 33 10.33 -38.25 -4.06
CA CYS A 33 10.96 -37.07 -4.68
C CYS A 33 10.06 -36.39 -5.70
N LEU A 34 9.29 -37.18 -6.49
CA LEU A 34 8.33 -36.66 -7.45
C LEU A 34 7.14 -35.95 -6.73
N LEU A 35 6.67 -36.54 -5.63
CA LEU A 35 5.61 -35.96 -4.81
C LEU A 35 6.06 -34.63 -4.14
N PHE A 36 7.32 -34.58 -3.67
CA PHE A 36 7.90 -33.37 -3.07
C PHE A 36 8.14 -32.27 -4.11
N LEU A 37 8.50 -32.63 -5.34
CA LEU A 37 8.66 -31.70 -6.46
C LEU A 37 7.32 -31.11 -6.91
N LEU A 38 6.24 -31.89 -6.88
CA LEU A 38 4.88 -31.45 -7.19
C LEU A 38 4.31 -30.52 -6.10
N LEU A 39 4.67 -30.73 -4.84
CA LEU A 39 4.25 -29.84 -3.73
C LEU A 39 4.95 -28.48 -3.75
N SER A 40 6.14 -28.36 -4.34
CA SER A 40 6.88 -27.10 -4.45
C SER A 40 6.36 -26.18 -5.57
N PHE A 41 5.43 -26.65 -6.40
CA PHE A 41 4.75 -25.88 -7.44
C PHE A 41 3.38 -25.34 -6.97
N ALA A 42 3.16 -25.22 -5.66
CA ALA A 42 2.01 -24.49 -5.17
C ALA A 42 2.10 -23.04 -5.70
N PRO A 43 1.10 -22.55 -6.44
CA PRO A 43 1.13 -21.16 -6.89
C PRO A 43 1.24 -20.28 -5.64
N LEU A 44 2.30 -19.48 -5.56
CA LEU A 44 2.36 -18.37 -4.64
C LEU A 44 1.15 -17.48 -4.99
N GLN A 45 0.06 -17.64 -4.26
CA GLN A 45 -1.04 -16.69 -4.32
C GLN A 45 -0.42 -15.37 -3.88
N GLN A 46 -0.20 -14.48 -4.85
CA GLN A 46 0.11 -13.10 -4.56
C GLN A 46 -1.09 -12.55 -3.79
N SER A 47 -0.95 -12.49 -2.48
CA SER A 47 -1.83 -11.71 -1.64
C SER A 47 -1.65 -10.27 -2.12
N PHE A 48 -2.59 -9.78 -2.93
CA PHE A 48 -2.69 -8.35 -3.18
C PHE A 48 -2.82 -7.71 -1.79
N ALA A 49 -1.80 -6.98 -1.40
CA ALA A 49 -1.86 -6.19 -0.18
C ALA A 49 -3.01 -5.20 -0.38
N GLU A 50 -4.10 -5.40 0.37
CA GLU A 50 -5.16 -4.42 0.45
C GLU A 50 -4.51 -3.11 0.88
N GLY A 51 -4.64 -2.09 0.04
CA GLY A 51 -3.93 -0.84 0.24
C GLY A 51 -4.37 0.21 -0.78
N ILE A 52 -3.82 1.39 -0.64
CA ILE A 52 -3.97 2.46 -1.62
C ILE A 52 -2.66 2.58 -2.39
N THR A 53 -2.76 2.61 -3.72
CA THR A 53 -1.61 2.86 -4.60
C THR A 53 -1.98 3.94 -5.61
N VAL A 54 -1.14 4.95 -5.79
CA VAL A 54 -1.32 5.91 -6.89
C VAL A 54 -0.78 5.27 -8.17
N THR A 55 -1.65 5.02 -9.13
CA THR A 55 -1.30 4.37 -10.40
C THR A 55 -0.83 5.37 -11.44
N SER A 56 -1.44 6.54 -11.47
CA SER A 56 -1.04 7.64 -12.35
C SER A 56 -1.40 8.98 -11.75
N ALA A 57 -0.63 10.02 -12.10
CA ALA A 57 -0.98 11.39 -11.80
C ALA A 57 -0.44 12.31 -12.89
N SER A 58 -1.19 13.38 -13.19
CA SER A 58 -0.80 14.43 -14.12
C SER A 58 -1.18 15.80 -13.60
N LEU A 59 -0.45 16.82 -14.05
CA LEU A 59 -0.72 18.21 -13.73
C LEU A 59 -0.90 18.98 -15.02
N GLU A 60 -2.08 19.53 -15.24
CA GLU A 60 -2.44 20.28 -16.44
C GLU A 60 -2.76 21.74 -16.12
N PRO A 61 -2.30 22.70 -16.93
CA PRO A 61 -2.68 24.09 -16.76
C PRO A 61 -4.16 24.28 -17.13
N VAL A 62 -4.89 25.05 -16.33
CA VAL A 62 -6.27 25.47 -16.56
C VAL A 62 -6.39 26.99 -16.35
N GLU A 63 -7.53 27.59 -16.72
CA GLU A 63 -7.70 29.04 -16.62
C GLU A 63 -7.49 29.60 -15.22
N GLU A 64 -7.85 28.84 -14.17
CA GLU A 64 -7.78 29.26 -12.78
C GLU A 64 -6.53 28.78 -12.02
N GLY A 65 -5.60 28.08 -12.71
CA GLY A 65 -4.40 27.52 -12.08
C GLY A 65 -3.94 26.23 -12.71
N TYR A 66 -3.77 25.18 -11.89
CA TYR A 66 -3.39 23.86 -12.36
C TYR A 66 -4.38 22.80 -11.86
N ARG A 67 -4.75 21.88 -12.72
CA ARG A 67 -5.55 20.72 -12.36
C ARG A 67 -4.64 19.53 -12.14
N LEU A 68 -4.66 18.99 -10.94
CA LEU A 68 -4.03 17.72 -10.59
C LEU A 68 -5.07 16.62 -10.78
N ASP A 69 -4.84 15.74 -11.73
CA ASP A 69 -5.61 14.51 -11.93
C ASP A 69 -4.79 13.35 -11.34
N ALA A 70 -5.41 12.53 -10.50
CA ALA A 70 -4.78 11.36 -9.89
C ALA A 70 -5.71 10.15 -9.99
N GLU A 71 -5.16 9.03 -10.47
CA GLU A 71 -5.81 7.74 -10.47
C GLU A 71 -5.15 6.83 -9.43
N LEU A 72 -5.99 6.15 -8.65
CA LEU A 72 -5.56 5.32 -7.55
C LEU A 72 -6.19 3.92 -7.68
N ASP A 73 -5.42 2.91 -7.33
CA ASP A 73 -6.01 1.64 -6.91
C ASP A 73 -6.34 1.77 -5.42
N PHE A 74 -7.63 1.65 -5.10
CA PHE A 74 -8.16 1.99 -3.79
C PHE A 74 -8.79 0.76 -3.14
N GLY A 75 -7.99 0.00 -2.38
CA GLY A 75 -8.42 -1.11 -1.56
C GLY A 75 -8.69 -0.68 -0.12
N LEU A 76 -9.76 -1.20 0.48
CA LEU A 76 -10.03 -1.08 1.91
C LEU A 76 -9.73 -2.41 2.58
N THR A 77 -9.21 -2.38 3.80
CA THR A 77 -9.09 -3.58 4.62
C THR A 77 -10.47 -4.03 5.11
N PRO A 78 -10.70 -5.33 5.36
CA PRO A 78 -11.97 -5.81 5.91
C PRO A 78 -12.34 -5.13 7.23
N THR A 79 -11.35 -4.78 8.04
CA THR A 79 -11.54 -4.02 9.29
C THR A 79 -12.13 -2.64 9.02
N LEU A 80 -11.66 -1.92 8.01
CA LEU A 80 -12.17 -0.59 7.65
C LEU A 80 -13.57 -0.67 7.01
N GLU A 81 -13.83 -1.69 6.20
CA GLU A 81 -15.16 -1.94 5.64
C GLU A 81 -16.19 -2.22 6.72
N ASP A 82 -15.86 -3.07 7.71
CA ASP A 82 -16.71 -3.36 8.86
C ASP A 82 -17.01 -2.10 9.68
N VAL A 83 -16.01 -1.25 9.88
CA VAL A 83 -16.14 0.01 10.61
C VAL A 83 -17.06 1.01 9.88
N ILE A 84 -16.92 1.13 8.55
CA ILE A 84 -17.85 1.94 7.74
C ILE A 84 -19.27 1.41 7.87
N ASN A 85 -19.46 0.10 7.73
CA ASN A 85 -20.77 -0.54 7.79
C ASN A 85 -21.46 -0.38 9.16
N LYS A 86 -20.68 -0.20 10.22
CA LYS A 86 -21.17 0.17 11.57
C LYS A 86 -21.48 1.67 11.70
N GLY A 87 -21.37 2.43 10.61
CA GLY A 87 -21.71 3.86 10.57
C GLY A 87 -20.60 4.80 11.03
N VAL A 88 -19.39 4.30 11.28
CA VAL A 88 -18.23 5.14 11.64
C VAL A 88 -17.70 5.82 10.39
N PRO A 89 -17.59 7.15 10.35
CA PRO A 89 -17.04 7.86 9.22
C PRO A 89 -15.53 7.67 9.12
N LEU A 90 -15.04 7.40 7.91
CA LEU A 90 -13.63 7.42 7.58
C LEU A 90 -13.30 8.68 6.77
N TYR A 91 -12.12 9.23 7.01
CA TYR A 91 -11.63 10.43 6.34
C TYR A 91 -10.36 10.09 5.56
N PHE A 92 -10.37 10.38 4.26
CA PHE A 92 -9.23 10.20 3.36
C PHE A 92 -8.68 11.55 2.95
N SER A 93 -7.37 11.68 2.94
CA SER A 93 -6.66 12.89 2.53
C SER A 93 -5.76 12.58 1.33
N LEU A 94 -5.94 13.31 0.24
CA LEU A 94 -4.98 13.38 -0.85
C LEU A 94 -4.05 14.54 -0.57
N ASP A 95 -2.85 14.25 -0.12
CA ASP A 95 -1.79 15.23 0.09
C ASP A 95 -1.07 15.43 -1.25
N TYR A 96 -0.77 16.68 -1.59
CA TYR A 96 -0.01 17.02 -2.79
C TYR A 96 1.00 18.12 -2.51
N GLU A 97 2.11 18.05 -3.22
CA GLU A 97 3.19 19.00 -3.10
C GLU A 97 3.80 19.27 -4.49
N VAL A 98 4.06 20.54 -4.80
CA VAL A 98 4.76 20.99 -5.99
C VAL A 98 6.03 21.69 -5.57
N VAL A 99 7.15 21.10 -5.94
CA VAL A 99 8.48 21.54 -5.48
C VAL A 99 9.35 21.92 -6.68
N ARG A 100 10.04 23.02 -6.57
CA ARG A 100 11.08 23.42 -7.54
C ARG A 100 12.44 22.93 -7.06
N PRO A 101 13.08 21.97 -7.73
CA PRO A 101 14.42 21.51 -7.39
C PRO A 101 15.44 22.65 -7.53
N ARG A 102 16.39 22.73 -6.60
CA ARG A 102 17.50 23.71 -6.61
C ARG A 102 18.84 23.00 -6.52
N LYS A 103 19.80 23.39 -7.36
CA LYS A 103 21.12 22.73 -7.42
C LYS A 103 21.98 22.87 -6.16
N TYR A 104 21.82 23.96 -5.38
CA TYR A 104 22.74 24.29 -4.28
C TYR A 104 22.04 24.62 -2.95
N TRP A 105 20.70 24.57 -2.89
CA TRP A 105 19.89 24.87 -1.71
C TRP A 105 18.79 23.83 -1.57
N PHE A 106 18.13 23.84 -0.41
CA PHE A 106 16.92 23.05 -0.24
C PHE A 106 15.91 23.38 -1.32
N ASP A 107 15.19 22.38 -1.76
CA ASP A 107 14.12 22.53 -2.75
C ASP A 107 13.09 23.56 -2.28
N ALA A 108 12.53 24.30 -3.20
CA ALA A 108 11.50 25.29 -2.86
C ALA A 108 10.12 24.67 -3.06
N THR A 109 9.36 24.52 -1.98
CA THR A 109 7.94 24.16 -2.06
C THR A 109 7.17 25.40 -2.54
N GLU A 110 6.63 25.31 -3.76
CA GLU A 110 5.83 26.39 -4.36
C GLU A 110 4.36 26.27 -3.94
N VAL A 111 3.83 25.04 -3.92
CA VAL A 111 2.47 24.73 -3.47
C VAL A 111 2.48 23.44 -2.69
N ALA A 112 1.79 23.42 -1.57
CA ALA A 112 1.44 22.20 -0.85
C ALA A 112 0.02 22.31 -0.30
N GLY A 113 -0.68 21.19 -0.29
CA GLY A 113 -2.04 21.15 0.20
C GLY A 113 -2.57 19.74 0.39
N ALA A 114 -3.79 19.70 0.91
CA ALA A 114 -4.50 18.45 1.11
C ALA A 114 -5.99 18.62 0.74
N LYS A 115 -6.55 17.62 0.09
CA LYS A 115 -7.99 17.53 -0.19
C LYS A 115 -8.55 16.36 0.59
N GLN A 116 -9.63 16.59 1.34
CA GLN A 116 -10.22 15.56 2.18
C GLN A 116 -11.58 15.10 1.66
N TRP A 117 -11.82 13.80 1.84
CA TRP A 117 -13.09 13.12 1.59
C TRP A 117 -13.51 12.40 2.85
N LYS A 118 -14.81 12.40 3.10
CA LYS A 118 -15.44 11.66 4.19
C LYS A 118 -16.35 10.59 3.58
N ILE A 119 -16.11 9.33 3.90
CA ILE A 119 -17.03 8.23 3.57
C ILE A 119 -17.74 7.74 4.84
N SER A 120 -19.03 7.50 4.76
CA SER A 120 -19.84 7.00 5.87
C SER A 120 -21.03 6.21 5.36
N TYR A 121 -21.50 5.23 6.14
CA TYR A 121 -22.72 4.49 5.88
C TYR A 121 -23.88 5.07 6.70
N ASN A 122 -25.02 5.24 6.07
CA ASN A 122 -26.25 5.67 6.73
C ASN A 122 -27.20 4.46 6.84
N ALA A 123 -27.36 3.93 8.04
CA ALA A 123 -28.19 2.75 8.31
C ALA A 123 -29.69 2.99 8.03
N LEU A 124 -30.19 4.22 8.14
CA LEU A 124 -31.59 4.54 7.88
C LEU A 124 -31.95 4.47 6.39
N THR A 125 -31.05 4.99 5.55
CA THR A 125 -31.24 5.00 4.08
C THR A 125 -30.55 3.82 3.40
N GLN A 126 -29.76 3.04 4.16
CA GLN A 126 -28.94 1.93 3.66
C GLN A 126 -28.03 2.34 2.50
N GLN A 127 -27.46 3.55 2.58
CA GLN A 127 -26.63 4.14 1.54
C GLN A 127 -25.28 4.57 2.09
N TYR A 128 -24.25 4.47 1.25
CA TYR A 128 -22.94 5.05 1.49
C TYR A 128 -22.94 6.49 1.04
N ARG A 129 -22.41 7.37 1.87
CA ARG A 129 -22.28 8.80 1.57
C ARG A 129 -20.81 9.17 1.47
N LEU A 130 -20.44 9.71 0.32
CA LEU A 130 -19.14 10.34 0.11
C LEU A 130 -19.32 11.86 0.12
N ALA A 131 -18.58 12.56 0.97
CA ALA A 131 -18.67 14.00 1.13
C ALA A 131 -17.30 14.68 0.92
N ILE A 132 -17.32 15.87 0.34
CA ILE A 132 -16.19 16.77 0.12
C ILE A 132 -16.61 18.16 0.63
N GLY A 133 -16.11 18.56 1.79
CA GLY A 133 -16.61 19.79 2.44
C GLY A 133 -18.12 19.73 2.69
N SER A 134 -18.88 20.66 2.10
CA SER A 134 -20.33 20.70 2.20
C SER A 134 -21.08 19.87 1.15
N PHE A 135 -20.40 19.42 0.10
CA PHE A 135 -21.02 18.61 -0.96
C PHE A 135 -20.97 17.13 -0.58
N TYR A 136 -22.02 16.40 -0.91
CA TYR A 136 -22.07 14.95 -0.72
C TYR A 136 -22.82 14.26 -1.85
N GLN A 137 -22.46 12.99 -2.05
CA GLN A 137 -23.13 12.09 -2.98
C GLN A 137 -23.42 10.77 -2.29
N ASN A 138 -24.61 10.20 -2.54
CA ASN A 138 -25.02 8.91 -1.99
C ASN A 138 -24.83 7.81 -3.05
N PHE A 139 -24.45 6.61 -2.57
CA PHE A 139 -24.20 5.41 -3.37
C PHE A 139 -24.92 4.22 -2.76
N GLN A 140 -25.34 3.27 -3.58
CA GLN A 140 -25.97 2.04 -3.11
C GLN A 140 -24.94 1.06 -2.54
N THR A 141 -23.73 1.07 -3.10
CA THR A 141 -22.64 0.14 -2.71
C THR A 141 -21.37 0.89 -2.31
N LEU A 142 -20.58 0.25 -1.46
CA LEU A 142 -19.27 0.76 -1.08
C LEU A 142 -18.32 0.83 -2.29
N ASP A 143 -18.44 -0.13 -3.20
CA ASP A 143 -17.62 -0.17 -4.42
C ASP A 143 -17.86 1.03 -5.35
N GLU A 144 -19.09 1.51 -5.46
CA GLU A 144 -19.39 2.74 -6.22
C GLU A 144 -18.71 3.95 -5.59
N ALA A 145 -18.79 4.08 -4.27
CA ALA A 145 -18.12 5.17 -3.55
C ALA A 145 -16.58 5.07 -3.68
N ARG A 146 -16.00 3.87 -3.62
CA ARG A 146 -14.57 3.62 -3.83
C ARG A 146 -14.10 4.02 -5.23
N ARG A 147 -14.87 3.67 -6.28
CA ARG A 147 -14.53 4.04 -7.66
C ARG A 147 -14.45 5.55 -7.86
N LEU A 148 -15.28 6.32 -7.15
CA LEU A 148 -15.17 7.77 -7.18
C LEU A 148 -13.93 8.28 -6.42
N LEU A 149 -13.58 7.65 -5.29
CA LEU A 149 -12.34 7.94 -4.57
C LEU A 149 -11.09 7.56 -5.38
N ALA A 150 -11.18 6.55 -6.23
CA ALA A 150 -10.07 6.11 -7.07
C ALA A 150 -9.69 7.11 -8.18
N ARG A 151 -10.58 8.05 -8.54
CA ARG A 151 -10.34 9.05 -9.59
C ARG A 151 -10.53 10.43 -9.03
N GLN A 152 -9.44 11.09 -8.72
CA GLN A 152 -9.48 12.40 -8.08
C GLN A 152 -9.01 13.50 -9.00
N ARG A 153 -9.75 14.62 -8.95
CA ARG A 153 -9.41 15.87 -9.62
C ARG A 153 -9.34 16.98 -8.59
N VAL A 154 -8.20 17.61 -8.48
CA VAL A 154 -7.96 18.67 -7.52
C VAL A 154 -7.50 19.92 -8.27
N LEU A 155 -8.23 21.03 -8.11
CA LEU A 155 -7.79 22.31 -8.60
C LEU A 155 -6.75 22.88 -7.61
N ILE A 156 -5.55 23.10 -8.09
CA ILE A 156 -4.47 23.73 -7.36
C ILE A 156 -4.44 25.19 -7.79
N VAL A 157 -4.89 26.05 -6.90
CA VAL A 157 -4.81 27.51 -7.09
C VAL A 157 -3.57 28.00 -6.36
N GLY A 158 -2.70 28.70 -7.07
CA GLY A 158 -1.53 29.31 -6.46
C GLY A 158 -1.88 30.44 -5.50
N ASN A 159 -1.03 30.66 -4.50
CA ASN A 159 -1.21 31.74 -3.54
C ASN A 159 -1.06 33.13 -4.24
N GLY A 160 -2.17 33.66 -4.71
CA GLY A 160 -2.29 35.08 -5.08
C GLY A 160 -2.05 35.45 -6.55
N ASP A 161 -1.49 34.60 -7.37
CA ASP A 161 -1.33 34.82 -8.80
C ASP A 161 -1.78 33.61 -9.63
N LYS A 162 -2.55 33.83 -10.71
CA LYS A 162 -3.16 32.76 -11.54
C LYS A 162 -2.14 31.81 -12.17
N ASN A 163 -0.84 32.16 -12.13
CA ASN A 163 0.24 31.37 -12.70
C ASN A 163 1.41 31.29 -11.69
N THR A 164 1.24 30.47 -10.68
CA THR A 164 2.26 30.28 -9.63
C THR A 164 3.52 29.57 -10.16
N LEU A 165 3.41 28.75 -11.19
CA LEU A 165 4.54 28.02 -11.75
C LEU A 165 5.14 28.81 -12.93
N LYS A 166 6.47 28.97 -12.90
CA LYS A 166 7.21 29.68 -13.96
C LYS A 166 7.29 28.80 -15.20
N LYS A 167 7.02 29.37 -16.36
CA LYS A 167 7.17 28.67 -17.65
C LYS A 167 8.65 28.22 -17.85
N ASN A 168 8.81 27.10 -18.52
CA ASN A 168 10.12 26.49 -18.82
C ASN A 168 10.95 26.16 -17.57
N THR A 169 10.32 25.92 -16.44
CA THR A 169 10.98 25.49 -15.20
C THR A 169 10.48 24.10 -14.82
N ALA A 170 11.39 23.18 -14.55
CA ALA A 170 11.02 21.84 -14.11
C ALA A 170 10.57 21.87 -12.64
N TYR A 171 9.43 21.26 -12.37
CA TYR A 171 8.87 21.07 -11.04
C TYR A 171 8.69 19.58 -10.77
N LYS A 172 8.95 19.17 -9.54
CA LYS A 172 8.60 17.84 -9.03
C LYS A 172 7.24 17.95 -8.34
N VAL A 173 6.28 17.18 -8.82
CA VAL A 173 4.95 17.04 -8.21
C VAL A 173 4.91 15.72 -7.48
N SER A 174 4.47 15.74 -6.25
CA SER A 174 4.32 14.53 -5.42
C SER A 174 2.91 14.45 -4.88
N VAL A 175 2.34 13.25 -4.90
CA VAL A 175 0.94 12.98 -4.51
C VAL A 175 0.91 11.73 -3.63
N ARG A 176 0.08 11.75 -2.58
CA ARG A 176 -0.15 10.62 -1.69
C ARG A 176 -1.59 10.62 -1.19
N MET A 177 -2.23 9.45 -1.16
CA MET A 177 -3.53 9.27 -0.50
C MET A 177 -3.32 8.53 0.82
N ARG A 178 -3.98 8.97 1.89
CA ARG A 178 -3.93 8.32 3.21
C ARG A 178 -5.25 8.40 3.95
N LEU A 179 -5.47 7.44 4.83
CA LEU A 179 -6.52 7.52 5.86
C LEU A 179 -6.08 8.50 6.95
N ASP A 180 -6.94 9.49 7.27
CA ASP A 180 -6.69 10.42 8.37
C ASP A 180 -7.26 9.86 9.68
N VAL A 181 -6.41 9.11 10.38
CA VAL A 181 -6.76 8.49 11.66
C VAL A 181 -7.10 9.51 12.74
N GLN A 182 -6.57 10.75 12.65
CA GLN A 182 -6.81 11.78 13.64
C GLN A 182 -8.26 12.28 13.64
N GLN A 183 -8.96 12.11 12.53
CA GLN A 183 -10.36 12.48 12.37
C GLN A 183 -11.35 11.41 12.88
N LEU A 184 -10.86 10.24 13.23
CA LEU A 184 -11.69 9.17 13.77
C LEU A 184 -12.18 9.49 15.19
N PRO A 185 -13.32 8.92 15.61
CA PRO A 185 -13.73 8.96 17.04
C PRO A 185 -12.64 8.38 17.93
N LYS A 186 -12.45 8.95 19.13
CA LYS A 186 -11.34 8.61 20.04
C LYS A 186 -11.12 7.11 20.30
N PRO A 187 -12.14 6.26 20.48
CA PRO A 187 -11.92 4.82 20.67
C PRO A 187 -11.20 4.17 19.49
N PHE A 188 -11.50 4.60 18.27
CA PHE A 188 -10.89 4.06 17.05
C PHE A 188 -9.46 4.56 16.84
N GLN A 189 -9.13 5.79 17.28
CA GLN A 189 -7.77 6.30 17.24
C GLN A 189 -6.80 5.45 18.06
N VAL A 190 -7.21 5.02 19.25
CA VAL A 190 -6.40 4.15 20.11
C VAL A 190 -6.17 2.79 19.45
N ASN A 191 -7.21 2.18 18.87
CA ASN A 191 -7.09 0.92 18.16
C ASN A 191 -6.20 1.03 16.92
N ALA A 192 -6.26 2.17 16.22
CA ALA A 192 -5.46 2.43 15.03
C ALA A 192 -3.96 2.52 15.31
N MET A 193 -3.54 2.97 16.47
CA MET A 193 -2.12 3.09 16.84
C MET A 193 -1.41 1.74 16.93
N GLY A 194 -2.13 0.64 17.14
CA GLY A 194 -1.56 -0.70 17.31
C GLY A 194 -1.78 -1.65 16.14
N SER A 195 -2.53 -1.26 15.11
CA SER A 195 -2.93 -2.17 14.03
C SER A 195 -2.54 -1.64 12.66
N ARG A 196 -1.97 -2.54 11.83
CA ARG A 196 -1.62 -2.23 10.43
C ARG A 196 -2.85 -2.00 9.55
N ASP A 197 -3.99 -2.58 9.89
CA ASP A 197 -5.24 -2.45 9.13
C ASP A 197 -5.75 -1.01 9.04
N TRP A 198 -5.34 -0.17 10.01
CA TRP A 198 -5.69 1.25 10.05
C TRP A 198 -4.64 2.16 9.41
N ASN A 199 -3.46 1.62 9.08
CA ASN A 199 -2.40 2.39 8.43
C ASN A 199 -2.55 2.31 6.91
N LEU A 200 -3.67 2.80 6.40
CA LEU A 200 -3.97 2.81 4.98
C LEU A 200 -3.40 4.09 4.34
N SER A 201 -2.27 3.95 3.67
CA SER A 201 -1.57 5.06 3.00
C SER A 201 -0.85 4.54 1.76
N SER A 202 -0.94 5.27 0.66
CA SER A 202 -0.04 5.03 -0.47
C SER A 202 1.36 5.56 -0.17
N ASP A 203 2.32 5.08 -0.94
CA ASP A 203 3.61 5.76 -1.08
C ASP A 203 3.44 7.10 -1.81
N TRP A 204 4.46 7.96 -1.73
CA TRP A 204 4.51 9.17 -2.51
C TRP A 204 4.78 8.84 -3.98
N PHE A 205 3.80 9.10 -4.82
CA PHE A 205 3.97 9.07 -6.27
C PHE A 205 4.50 10.42 -6.73
N SER A 206 5.64 10.41 -7.43
CA SER A 206 6.30 11.66 -7.87
C SER A 206 6.56 11.66 -9.37
N PHE A 207 6.30 12.78 -10.02
CA PHE A 207 6.59 13.01 -11.43
C PHE A 207 7.11 14.42 -11.67
N THR A 208 7.70 14.65 -12.84
CA THR A 208 8.22 15.98 -13.20
C THR A 208 7.35 16.60 -14.29
N VAL A 209 7.06 17.90 -14.12
CA VAL A 209 6.31 18.70 -15.09
C VAL A 209 7.08 19.97 -15.42
N THR A 210 6.98 20.42 -16.66
CA THR A 210 7.55 21.71 -17.13
C THR A 210 6.40 22.48 -17.79
N PRO A 211 5.81 23.46 -17.10
CA PRO A 211 4.71 24.27 -17.62
C PRO A 211 5.12 25.18 -18.75
#